data_400137ff662d7f4f3d565525dd4c38eb
#
_entry.id   400137ff662d7f4f3d565525dd4c38eb
#
_cell.length_a   1.000
_cell.length_b   1.000
_cell.length_c   1.000
_cell.angle_alpha   90.00
_cell.angle_beta   90.00
_cell.angle_gamma   90.00
#
_symmetry.space_group_name_H-M   'P 1'
#
loop_
_entity.id
_entity.type
_entity.pdbx_description
1 polymer ?
#
loop_
_entity_poly.entity_id
_entity_poly.type
_entity_poly.pdbx_seq_one_letter_code
_entity_poly.pdbx_strand_id
1 'polypeptide(L)'
;GFSIQEIKESLLGEKVTPMLEQAEQDLQQKIEELVGIQKTIQKIIHSQKEMRLNEITFVAKDNRYFKKVPNQIIDHNTINYSQAAKHNLPDLEEPFYIFSKQDTGVICLKTIKKRSDYTFPAGEYACKSFIAKDEATIETQIQLFLEELKYPRTSMILYENIYPSLAYPDAMVYTMEVPL
;
A
#
# COMPACT_ATOMS: atom_id res chain seq x y z
N GLY A 1 19.57 -28.57 1.35
CA GLY A 1 20.43 -29.51 0.63
C GLY A 1 20.44 -30.86 1.31
N PHE A 2 20.55 -31.93 0.57
CA PHE A 2 20.61 -33.29 1.12
C PHE A 2 21.91 -33.51 1.87
N SER A 3 21.86 -34.25 2.98
CA SER A 3 23.04 -34.70 3.71
C SER A 3 23.74 -35.81 2.90
N ILE A 4 25.04 -35.96 3.13
CA ILE A 4 25.84 -37.04 2.49
C ILE A 4 25.25 -38.43 2.81
N GLN A 5 24.59 -38.59 3.94
CA GLN A 5 23.96 -39.83 4.36
C GLN A 5 22.69 -40.12 3.56
N GLU A 6 21.85 -39.12 3.34
CA GLU A 6 20.65 -39.21 2.48
C GLU A 6 21.02 -39.52 1.02
N ILE A 7 22.10 -38.93 0.51
CA ILE A 7 22.63 -39.24 -0.83
C ILE A 7 23.13 -40.70 -0.89
N LYS A 8 23.84 -41.21 0.11
CA LYS A 8 24.31 -42.59 0.17
C LYS A 8 23.17 -43.62 0.23
N GLU A 9 22.14 -43.32 1.03
CA GLU A 9 20.96 -44.19 1.17
C GLU A 9 20.12 -44.19 -0.11
N SER A 10 20.09 -43.08 -0.83
CA SER A 10 19.43 -42.98 -2.14
C SER A 10 20.12 -43.74 -3.25
N LEU A 11 21.46 -43.78 -3.26
CA LEU A 11 22.25 -44.52 -4.28
C LEU A 11 22.11 -46.04 -4.16
N LEU A 12 21.60 -46.53 -3.01
CA LEU A 12 21.40 -47.97 -2.77
C LEU A 12 19.96 -48.47 -3.04
N GLY A 13 19.07 -47.64 -3.52
CA GLY A 13 17.67 -48.01 -3.78
C GLY A 13 16.95 -47.16 -4.82
N GLU A 14 15.78 -47.61 -5.26
CA GLU A 14 14.93 -47.05 -6.32
C GLU A 14 14.35 -45.64 -6.02
N LYS A 15 14.91 -44.91 -5.03
CA LYS A 15 14.36 -43.67 -4.54
C LYS A 15 15.05 -42.38 -5.03
N VAL A 16 16.03 -42.48 -5.93
CA VAL A 16 16.79 -41.31 -6.41
C VAL A 16 15.89 -40.36 -7.20
N THR A 17 15.07 -40.86 -8.09
CA THR A 17 14.18 -40.03 -8.92
C THR A 17 13.19 -39.24 -8.13
N PRO A 18 12.39 -39.77 -7.15
CA PRO A 18 11.48 -38.99 -6.33
C PRO A 18 12.19 -37.91 -5.49
N MET A 19 13.41 -38.17 -5.02
CA MET A 19 14.18 -37.16 -4.27
C MET A 19 14.63 -36.01 -5.17
N LEU A 20 15.04 -36.30 -6.40
CA LEU A 20 15.42 -35.27 -7.36
C LEU A 20 14.21 -34.45 -7.81
N GLU A 21 13.05 -35.08 -8.03
CA GLU A 21 11.79 -34.41 -8.35
C GLU A 21 11.35 -33.48 -7.21
N GLN A 22 11.47 -33.92 -5.94
CA GLN A 22 11.18 -33.07 -4.80
C GLN A 22 12.15 -31.89 -4.72
N ALA A 23 13.44 -32.10 -4.93
CA ALA A 23 14.45 -31.05 -4.93
C ALA A 23 14.20 -30.03 -6.06
N GLU A 24 13.75 -30.48 -7.23
CA GLU A 24 13.38 -29.63 -8.34
C GLU A 24 12.17 -28.72 -7.97
N GLN A 25 11.14 -29.32 -7.36
CA GLN A 25 9.96 -28.59 -6.89
C GLN A 25 10.33 -27.54 -5.83
N ASP A 26 11.16 -27.90 -4.85
CA ASP A 26 11.62 -26.99 -3.80
C ASP A 26 12.43 -25.83 -4.40
N LEU A 27 13.28 -26.10 -5.38
CA LEU A 27 14.04 -25.09 -6.12
C LEU A 27 13.12 -24.16 -6.92
N GLN A 28 12.13 -24.72 -7.61
CA GLN A 28 11.17 -23.95 -8.38
C GLN A 28 10.38 -22.98 -7.47
N GLN A 29 9.90 -23.48 -6.32
CA GLN A 29 9.22 -22.63 -5.32
C GLN A 29 10.13 -21.50 -4.83
N LYS A 30 11.40 -21.80 -4.56
CA LYS A 30 12.39 -20.81 -4.13
C LYS A 30 12.65 -19.75 -5.21
N ILE A 31 12.71 -20.13 -6.46
CA ILE A 31 12.86 -19.22 -7.61
C ILE A 31 11.65 -18.28 -7.68
N GLU A 32 10.44 -18.78 -7.55
CA GLU A 32 9.22 -17.96 -7.56
C GLU A 32 9.18 -16.96 -6.42
N GLU A 33 9.57 -17.38 -5.21
CA GLU A 33 9.72 -16.49 -4.05
C GLU A 33 10.72 -15.36 -4.32
N LEU A 34 11.92 -15.70 -4.82
CA LEU A 34 12.97 -14.73 -5.14
C LEU A 34 12.56 -13.75 -6.24
N VAL A 35 11.85 -14.23 -7.28
CA VAL A 35 11.28 -13.36 -8.32
C VAL A 35 10.24 -12.40 -7.72
N GLY A 36 9.42 -12.84 -6.78
CA GLY A 36 8.49 -11.98 -6.04
C GLY A 36 9.21 -10.87 -5.26
N ILE A 37 10.26 -11.24 -4.51
CA ILE A 37 11.10 -10.29 -3.77
C ILE A 37 11.77 -9.28 -4.73
N GLN A 38 12.33 -9.76 -5.84
CA GLN A 38 12.96 -8.89 -6.84
C GLN A 38 11.99 -7.85 -7.40
N LYS A 39 10.76 -8.25 -7.74
CA LYS A 39 9.71 -7.34 -8.21
C LYS A 39 9.38 -6.27 -7.16
N THR A 40 9.32 -6.67 -5.90
CA THR A 40 9.07 -5.73 -4.80
C THR A 40 10.21 -4.71 -4.66
N ILE A 41 11.45 -5.16 -4.69
CA ILE A 41 12.63 -4.28 -4.65
C ILE A 41 12.62 -3.30 -5.84
N GLN A 42 12.28 -3.77 -7.03
CA GLN A 42 12.18 -2.90 -8.21
C GLN A 42 11.09 -1.83 -8.05
N LYS A 43 9.94 -2.17 -7.46
CA LYS A 43 8.89 -1.19 -7.15
C LYS A 43 9.37 -0.13 -6.16
N ILE A 44 10.09 -0.54 -5.10
CA ILE A 44 10.66 0.39 -4.12
C ILE A 44 11.63 1.36 -4.80
N ILE A 45 12.59 0.84 -5.58
CA ILE A 45 13.59 1.66 -6.28
C ILE A 45 12.91 2.64 -7.24
N HIS A 46 11.93 2.17 -8.01
CA HIS A 46 11.19 3.00 -8.96
C HIS A 46 10.42 4.11 -8.26
N SER A 47 9.65 3.77 -7.23
CA SER A 47 8.88 4.77 -6.49
C SER A 47 9.75 5.82 -5.80
N GLN A 48 10.93 5.45 -5.29
CA GLN A 48 11.88 6.43 -4.71
C GLN A 48 12.47 7.37 -5.76
N LYS A 49 12.76 6.88 -6.96
CA LYS A 49 13.35 7.70 -8.04
C LYS A 49 12.37 8.69 -8.65
N GLU A 50 11.08 8.33 -8.71
CA GLU A 50 10.06 9.16 -9.34
C GLU A 50 9.37 10.12 -8.36
N MET A 51 9.53 9.86 -7.07
CA MET A 51 8.86 10.67 -6.05
C MET A 51 9.50 12.05 -5.92
N ARG A 52 8.67 13.07 -6.07
CA ARG A 52 9.00 14.45 -5.81
C ARG A 52 8.38 14.88 -4.49
N LEU A 53 9.22 14.96 -3.46
CA LEU A 53 8.77 15.37 -2.14
C LEU A 53 8.58 16.88 -2.08
N ASN A 54 7.50 17.32 -1.42
CA ASN A 54 7.16 18.73 -1.17
C ASN A 54 6.89 19.57 -2.42
N GLU A 55 6.79 18.96 -3.59
CA GLU A 55 6.39 19.63 -4.83
C GLU A 55 4.92 19.36 -5.14
N ILE A 56 4.20 20.38 -5.61
CA ILE A 56 2.86 20.19 -6.17
C ILE A 56 2.98 19.74 -7.60
N THR A 57 2.34 18.62 -7.90
CA THR A 57 2.25 18.04 -9.24
C THR A 57 0.79 17.94 -9.67
N PHE A 58 0.53 18.05 -10.97
CA PHE A 58 -0.81 17.92 -11.53
C PHE A 58 -0.89 16.62 -12.32
N VAL A 59 -1.85 15.76 -11.94
CA VAL A 59 -1.95 14.40 -12.48
C VAL A 59 -3.41 14.11 -12.88
N ALA A 60 -3.60 13.64 -14.11
CA ALA A 60 -4.90 13.13 -14.54
C ALA A 60 -5.17 11.79 -13.84
N LYS A 61 -6.35 11.68 -13.24
CA LYS A 61 -6.81 10.47 -12.53
C LYS A 61 -8.12 9.97 -13.12
N ASP A 62 -8.33 8.67 -13.09
CA ASP A 62 -9.60 8.04 -13.40
C ASP A 62 -10.61 8.16 -12.25
N ASN A 63 -11.87 7.76 -12.49
CA ASN A 63 -12.86 7.65 -11.43
C ASN A 63 -12.39 6.68 -10.34
N ARG A 64 -12.46 7.14 -9.10
CA ARG A 64 -12.06 6.34 -7.93
C ARG A 64 -13.22 6.24 -6.95
N TYR A 65 -13.35 5.06 -6.38
CA TYR A 65 -14.46 4.70 -5.50
C TYR A 65 -13.90 4.16 -4.20
N PHE A 66 -14.42 4.66 -3.09
CA PHE A 66 -13.95 4.30 -1.77
C PHE A 66 -15.10 3.89 -0.87
N LYS A 67 -14.88 2.87 -0.05
CA LYS A 67 -15.82 2.38 0.95
C LYS A 67 -15.25 2.62 2.33
N LYS A 68 -16.07 3.19 3.21
CA LYS A 68 -15.73 3.41 4.62
C LYS A 68 -15.44 2.09 5.32
N VAL A 69 -14.34 2.05 6.06
CA VAL A 69 -14.02 0.93 6.94
C VAL A 69 -14.95 0.98 8.16
N PRO A 70 -15.60 -0.14 8.53
CA PRO A 70 -16.46 -0.19 9.71
C PRO A 70 -15.69 0.17 10.99
N ASN A 71 -16.29 0.99 11.86
CA ASN A 71 -15.65 1.45 13.10
C ASN A 71 -15.16 0.31 14.01
N GLN A 72 -15.81 -0.86 13.95
CA GLN A 72 -15.41 -2.06 14.73
C GLN A 72 -14.01 -2.59 14.36
N ILE A 73 -13.50 -2.20 13.20
CA ILE A 73 -12.19 -2.64 12.69
C ILE A 73 -11.14 -1.56 12.87
N ILE A 74 -11.54 -0.37 13.33
CA ILE A 74 -10.64 0.76 13.57
C ILE A 74 -10.26 0.74 15.05
N ASP A 75 -8.96 0.77 15.31
CA ASP A 75 -8.38 0.90 16.63
C ASP A 75 -7.35 2.05 16.61
N HIS A 76 -7.53 3.07 17.47
CA HIS A 76 -6.65 4.24 17.55
C HIS A 76 -6.30 4.87 16.19
N ASN A 77 -7.32 5.15 15.36
CA ASN A 77 -7.17 5.69 13.99
C ASN A 77 -6.39 4.81 13.01
N THR A 78 -6.22 3.52 13.32
CA THR A 78 -5.56 2.55 12.44
C THR A 78 -6.47 1.34 12.19
N ILE A 79 -6.20 0.58 11.13
CA ILE A 79 -6.95 -0.65 10.86
C ILE A 79 -6.41 -1.77 11.75
N ASN A 80 -7.28 -2.37 12.55
CA ASN A 80 -6.98 -3.60 13.28
C ASN A 80 -7.04 -4.79 12.32
N TYR A 81 -5.90 -5.19 11.80
CA TYR A 81 -5.77 -6.26 10.80
C TYR A 81 -6.30 -7.62 11.29
N SER A 82 -6.20 -7.92 12.57
CA SER A 82 -6.75 -9.15 13.14
C SER A 82 -8.28 -9.18 13.10
N GLN A 83 -8.93 -8.05 13.30
CA GLN A 83 -10.38 -7.93 13.16
C GLN A 83 -10.80 -7.87 11.69
N ALA A 84 -10.04 -7.17 10.86
CA ALA A 84 -10.27 -7.09 9.42
C ALA A 84 -10.28 -8.48 8.75
N ALA A 85 -9.35 -9.36 9.12
CA ALA A 85 -9.29 -10.74 8.62
C ALA A 85 -10.57 -11.54 8.96
N LYS A 86 -11.18 -11.32 10.14
CA LYS A 86 -12.44 -11.97 10.53
C LYS A 86 -13.65 -11.48 9.73
N HIS A 87 -13.58 -10.28 9.17
CA HIS A 87 -14.66 -9.66 8.40
C HIS A 87 -14.53 -9.86 6.89
N ASN A 88 -13.64 -10.76 6.42
CA ASN A 88 -13.43 -11.06 5.00
C ASN A 88 -13.23 -9.77 4.16
N LEU A 89 -12.54 -8.77 4.71
CA LEU A 89 -12.16 -7.63 3.91
C LEU A 89 -11.12 -8.11 2.89
N PRO A 90 -11.41 -7.96 1.58
CA PRO A 90 -10.46 -8.35 0.56
C PRO A 90 -9.21 -7.48 0.71
N ASP A 91 -8.09 -8.11 0.51
CA ASP A 91 -6.74 -7.58 0.43
C ASP A 91 -6.60 -6.21 1.08
N LEU A 92 -6.00 -6.18 2.25
CA LEU A 92 -5.71 -4.96 3.02
C LEU A 92 -4.71 -4.09 2.25
N GLU A 93 -5.18 -3.61 1.10
CA GLU A 93 -4.51 -2.56 0.35
C GLU A 93 -4.44 -1.30 1.20
N GLU A 94 -3.52 -0.44 0.87
CA GLU A 94 -3.23 0.84 1.52
C GLU A 94 -4.51 1.58 1.94
N PRO A 95 -4.65 1.98 3.21
CA PRO A 95 -5.81 2.75 3.66
C PRO A 95 -5.76 4.15 3.07
N PHE A 96 -6.94 4.65 2.73
CA PHE A 96 -7.15 6.02 2.26
C PHE A 96 -7.92 6.80 3.32
N TYR A 97 -7.46 7.99 3.62
CA TYR A 97 -8.15 8.93 4.50
C TYR A 97 -8.91 9.93 3.64
N ILE A 98 -10.23 9.89 3.73
CA ILE A 98 -11.11 10.75 2.94
C ILE A 98 -11.56 11.93 3.77
N PHE A 99 -11.38 13.12 3.23
CA PHE A 99 -11.89 14.36 3.78
C PHE A 99 -13.02 14.85 2.87
N SER A 100 -14.18 15.11 3.46
CA SER A 100 -15.37 15.61 2.77
C SER A 100 -16.01 16.74 3.58
N LYS A 101 -17.09 17.35 3.06
CA LYS A 101 -17.86 18.36 3.82
C LYS A 101 -18.44 17.84 5.13
N GLN A 102 -18.71 16.52 5.19
CA GLN A 102 -19.39 15.88 6.31
C GLN A 102 -18.42 15.10 7.21
N ASP A 103 -17.31 14.67 6.66
CA ASP A 103 -16.37 13.76 7.33
C ASP A 103 -14.93 14.26 7.17
N THR A 104 -14.15 14.17 8.25
CA THR A 104 -12.73 14.53 8.29
C THR A 104 -11.89 13.31 8.60
N GLY A 105 -11.03 12.88 7.66
CA GLY A 105 -10.07 11.79 7.86
C GLY A 105 -10.70 10.40 8.01
N VAL A 106 -11.81 10.13 7.31
CA VAL A 106 -12.47 8.81 7.36
C VAL A 106 -11.61 7.77 6.67
N ILE A 107 -11.32 6.68 7.36
CA ILE A 107 -10.55 5.56 6.81
C ILE A 107 -11.42 4.78 5.82
N CYS A 108 -10.90 4.63 4.61
CA CYS A 108 -11.58 3.98 3.50
C CYS A 108 -10.65 3.01 2.77
N LEU A 109 -11.24 2.04 2.08
CA LEU A 109 -10.54 1.15 1.15
C LEU A 109 -11.06 1.39 -0.26
N LYS A 110 -10.23 1.16 -1.27
CA LYS A 110 -10.67 1.17 -2.67
C LYS A 110 -11.75 0.13 -2.91
N THR A 111 -12.71 0.46 -3.75
CA THR A 111 -13.82 -0.43 -4.08
C THR A 111 -14.34 -0.16 -5.50
N ILE A 112 -15.40 -0.86 -5.88
CA ILE A 112 -16.12 -0.63 -7.14
C ILE A 112 -17.29 0.33 -6.92
N LYS A 113 -17.74 1.00 -7.99
CA LYS A 113 -18.83 2.00 -7.98
C LYS A 113 -20.07 1.57 -7.18
N LYS A 114 -20.50 0.31 -7.34
CA LYS A 114 -21.73 -0.21 -6.69
C LYS A 114 -21.63 -0.35 -5.17
N ARG A 115 -20.42 -0.31 -4.59
CA ARG A 115 -20.16 -0.52 -3.17
C ARG A 115 -19.52 0.69 -2.48
N SER A 116 -19.44 1.82 -3.19
CA SER A 116 -18.74 3.00 -2.70
C SER A 116 -19.63 3.90 -1.84
N ASP A 117 -19.04 4.45 -0.80
CA ASP A 117 -19.60 5.52 0.02
C ASP A 117 -19.11 6.90 -0.47
N TYR A 118 -17.89 6.93 -1.06
CA TYR A 118 -17.28 8.14 -1.61
C TYR A 118 -16.87 7.90 -3.07
N THR A 119 -17.04 8.93 -3.88
CA THR A 119 -16.64 8.93 -5.30
C THR A 119 -15.80 10.17 -5.59
N PHE A 120 -14.66 9.97 -6.19
CA PHE A 120 -13.81 11.00 -6.72
C PHE A 120 -13.81 10.88 -8.25
N PRO A 121 -14.27 11.92 -8.98
CA PRO A 121 -14.45 11.85 -10.43
C PRO A 121 -13.10 11.77 -11.15
N ALA A 122 -13.13 11.30 -12.39
CA ALA A 122 -12.01 11.46 -13.29
C ALA A 122 -11.76 12.95 -13.56
N GLY A 123 -10.49 13.33 -13.65
CA GLY A 123 -10.10 14.73 -13.86
C GLY A 123 -8.66 14.98 -13.49
N GLU A 124 -8.28 16.24 -13.48
CA GLU A 124 -6.98 16.70 -13.03
C GLU A 124 -6.99 16.85 -11.50
N TYR A 125 -5.92 16.40 -10.87
CA TYR A 125 -5.72 16.46 -9.42
C TYR A 125 -4.41 17.15 -9.12
N ALA A 126 -4.43 18.09 -8.17
CA ALA A 126 -3.21 18.56 -7.54
C ALA A 126 -2.78 17.54 -6.49
N CYS A 127 -1.53 17.09 -6.57
CA CYS A 127 -0.94 16.08 -5.71
C CYS A 127 0.32 16.60 -5.05
N LYS A 128 0.54 16.29 -3.77
CA LYS A 128 1.79 16.61 -3.05
C LYS A 128 2.15 15.45 -2.15
N SER A 129 3.39 14.96 -2.30
CA SER A 129 3.95 13.94 -1.42
C SER A 129 4.89 14.57 -0.41
N PHE A 130 4.86 14.11 0.85
CA PHE A 130 5.65 14.64 1.95
C PHE A 130 5.99 13.56 2.96
N ILE A 131 6.98 13.83 3.81
CA ILE A 131 7.39 12.94 4.91
C ILE A 131 6.78 13.46 6.20
N ALA A 132 6.17 12.56 6.99
CA ALA A 132 5.67 12.88 8.32
C ALA A 132 6.09 11.82 9.34
N LYS A 133 6.38 12.27 10.56
CA LYS A 133 6.69 11.41 11.72
C LYS A 133 5.52 11.26 12.68
N ASP A 134 4.58 12.20 12.62
CA ASP A 134 3.46 12.30 13.54
C ASP A 134 2.25 12.99 12.89
N GLU A 135 1.11 12.92 13.55
CA GLU A 135 -0.15 13.53 13.09
C GLU A 135 -0.06 15.07 12.99
N ALA A 136 0.70 15.72 13.87
CA ALA A 136 0.85 17.18 13.83
C ALA A 136 1.57 17.63 12.56
N THR A 137 2.56 16.87 12.13
CA THR A 137 3.25 17.09 10.85
C THR A 137 2.29 16.90 9.67
N ILE A 138 1.47 15.84 9.68
CA ILE A 138 0.46 15.59 8.65
C ILE A 138 -0.52 16.77 8.56
N GLU A 139 -1.08 17.20 9.70
CA GLU A 139 -2.03 18.30 9.73
C GLU A 139 -1.44 19.61 9.21
N THR A 140 -0.20 19.92 9.61
CA THR A 140 0.54 21.09 9.11
C THR A 140 0.73 21.04 7.60
N GLN A 141 1.12 19.90 7.05
CA GLN A 141 1.30 19.74 5.60
C GLN A 141 -0.02 19.84 4.83
N ILE A 142 -1.10 19.31 5.37
CA ILE A 142 -2.46 19.48 4.80
C ILE A 142 -2.82 20.97 4.73
N GLN A 143 -2.64 21.70 5.81
CA GLN A 143 -2.97 23.11 5.86
C GLN A 143 -2.17 23.92 4.85
N LEU A 144 -0.84 23.75 4.80
CA LEU A 144 0.04 24.43 3.87
C LEU A 144 -0.34 24.14 2.42
N PHE A 145 -0.66 22.89 2.09
CA PHE A 145 -1.05 22.48 0.74
C PHE A 145 -2.36 23.15 0.30
N LEU A 146 -3.37 23.15 1.17
CA LEU A 146 -4.67 23.77 0.87
C LEU A 146 -4.57 25.30 0.77
N GLU A 147 -3.75 25.94 1.59
CA GLU A 147 -3.48 27.38 1.52
C GLU A 147 -2.77 27.76 0.22
N GLU A 148 -1.76 26.98 -0.20
CA GLU A 148 -1.02 27.17 -1.44
C GLU A 148 -1.94 27.08 -2.67
N LEU A 149 -2.87 26.12 -2.68
CA LEU A 149 -3.86 25.92 -3.73
C LEU A 149 -5.07 26.87 -3.61
N LYS A 150 -5.23 27.57 -2.49
CA LYS A 150 -6.46 28.29 -2.12
C LYS A 150 -7.70 27.40 -2.21
N TYR A 151 -7.56 26.15 -1.82
CA TYR A 151 -8.59 25.12 -1.95
C TYR A 151 -9.28 24.86 -0.59
N PRO A 152 -10.62 24.77 -0.56
CA PRO A 152 -11.33 24.45 0.68
C PRO A 152 -11.11 22.98 1.07
N ARG A 153 -10.97 22.71 2.37
CA ARG A 153 -10.82 21.34 2.93
C ARG A 153 -12.12 20.51 2.82
N THR A 154 -12.70 20.45 1.65
CA THR A 154 -14.03 19.83 1.45
C THR A 154 -14.03 18.59 0.58
N SER A 155 -12.90 18.29 -0.06
CA SER A 155 -12.77 17.10 -0.91
C SER A 155 -11.30 16.79 -1.12
N MET A 156 -10.73 15.91 -0.32
CA MET A 156 -9.32 15.55 -0.37
C MET A 156 -9.14 14.08 -0.06
N ILE A 157 -8.12 13.48 -0.65
CA ILE A 157 -7.66 12.13 -0.35
C ILE A 157 -6.25 12.26 0.24
N LEU A 158 -5.99 11.57 1.34
CA LEU A 158 -4.67 11.36 1.92
C LEU A 158 -4.41 9.86 1.98
N TYR A 159 -3.23 9.43 1.62
CA TYR A 159 -2.82 8.02 1.77
C TYR A 159 -1.32 7.90 2.01
N GLU A 160 -0.94 6.81 2.65
CA GLU A 160 0.44 6.44 2.87
C GLU A 160 1.01 5.73 1.63
N ASN A 161 2.22 6.09 1.25
CA ASN A 161 2.98 5.38 0.21
C ASN A 161 3.94 4.39 0.86
N ILE A 162 3.53 3.16 1.02
CA ILE A 162 4.28 2.11 1.73
C ILE A 162 5.69 1.92 1.15
N TYR A 163 5.83 1.78 -0.17
CA TYR A 163 7.14 1.51 -0.78
C TYR A 163 8.17 2.62 -0.57
N PRO A 164 7.87 3.91 -0.79
CA PRO A 164 8.81 4.98 -0.44
C PRO A 164 9.06 5.09 1.06
N SER A 165 8.07 4.82 1.91
CA SER A 165 8.20 4.88 3.38
C SER A 165 9.27 3.93 3.91
N LEU A 166 9.54 2.82 3.23
CA LEU A 166 10.60 1.87 3.59
C LEU A 166 12.02 2.47 3.59
N ALA A 167 12.21 3.64 2.98
CA ALA A 167 13.48 4.38 3.04
C ALA A 167 13.64 5.22 4.32
N TYR A 168 12.59 5.36 5.12
CA TYR A 168 12.54 6.27 6.27
C TYR A 168 12.15 5.50 7.53
N PRO A 169 13.10 5.01 8.35
CA PRO A 169 12.83 4.11 9.47
C PRO A 169 11.91 4.71 10.55
N ASP A 170 11.90 6.04 10.71
CA ASP A 170 11.14 6.74 11.75
C ASP A 170 10.08 7.69 11.18
N ALA A 171 9.72 7.54 9.92
CA ALA A 171 8.75 8.42 9.26
C ALA A 171 8.06 7.71 8.10
N MET A 172 6.88 8.20 7.74
CA MET A 172 6.10 7.70 6.61
C MET A 172 6.00 8.74 5.51
N VAL A 173 5.88 8.28 4.28
CA VAL A 173 5.62 9.12 3.12
C VAL A 173 4.12 9.13 2.86
N TYR A 174 3.52 10.29 2.89
CA TYR A 174 2.12 10.50 2.56
C TYR A 174 1.96 11.23 1.24
N THR A 175 0.86 10.97 0.55
CA THR A 175 0.43 11.76 -0.61
C THR A 175 -0.95 12.33 -0.36
N MET A 176 -1.09 13.63 -0.60
CA MET A 176 -2.36 14.34 -0.62
C MET A 176 -2.80 14.59 -2.05
N GLU A 177 -4.09 14.49 -2.32
CA GLU A 177 -4.69 14.74 -3.62
C GLU A 177 -5.99 15.52 -3.47
N VAL A 178 -6.16 16.59 -4.24
CA VAL A 178 -7.41 17.34 -4.36
C VAL A 178 -7.84 17.43 -5.83
N PRO A 179 -9.12 17.23 -6.14
CA PRO A 179 -9.65 17.45 -7.49
C PRO A 179 -9.64 18.94 -7.83
N LEU A 180 -9.35 19.30 -9.08
CA LEU A 180 -9.34 20.67 -9.60
C LEU A 180 -10.61 21.01 -10.36
#